data_8961472385c299de6faf90ad42683a30
#
_entry.id   8961472385c299de6faf90ad42683a30
#
_cell.length_a   1.000
_cell.length_b   1.000
_cell.length_c   1.000
_cell.angle_alpha   90.00
_cell.angle_beta   90.00
_cell.angle_gamma   90.00
#
_symmetry.space_group_name_H-M   'P 1'
#
loop_
_entity.id
_entity.type
_entity.pdbx_description
1 polymer ?
#
loop_
_entity_poly.entity_id
_entity_poly.type
_entity_poly.pdbx_seq_one_letter_code
_entity_poly.pdbx_strand_id
1 'polypeptide(L)'
;MSEQTVQASGQPTKARPKREFGKARPAEQPFRYPLEREYVEPDWRRIPGYRDVTKEQWESAQWQRAHTVKNLVEFKRALGDLLPEDLYADIERDQRERATMPMLIPPHMVNLMNTDDLWSDPVRRYMAPAFSERDPEFPSHPMASRDSLHEADMWPVEGLTHRYPTKVLAEMIPTCPQYCGHCTRMDLVGTDTAQVLKYKFELKQQDRWEAMLDYLRRTPMVRDVVVSGGDVANVPVERLKDFLFKLFEIPNIRDVRLATKALMGLPQHFLQDEVLRGYEDIVKRAHERDIEIAVHTHVNAAQQVTPLFGRAVRALLDMGYRDVRNQGVLLRGVNTTPQDLLELCFMLLDHAKVMPYYFYVCDMIPNAEHWRTAIWEAQDLQFAIMGYLPGFATPRIVVDVPFVGKRWVHMVNGYDRVKGISYWRKNYRTSIEYDDPEALTRDYPYYDPIRTLPEEGQAYWREYLAKQRGHELQPV
;
A
#
# COMPACT_ATOMS: atom_id res chain seq x y z
N MET A 1 -23.02 72.96 37.10
CA MET A 1 -21.94 72.30 36.38
C MET A 1 -21.10 71.62 37.42
N SER A 2 -21.31 70.29 37.61
CA SER A 2 -20.61 69.44 38.59
C SER A 2 -19.78 68.40 37.83
N GLU A 3 -18.48 68.48 37.95
CA GLU A 3 -17.52 67.50 37.45
C GLU A 3 -17.65 66.23 38.26
N GLN A 4 -18.00 65.10 37.60
CA GLN A 4 -17.92 63.76 38.16
C GLN A 4 -16.58 63.17 37.79
N THR A 5 -15.68 63.03 38.78
CA THR A 5 -14.43 62.35 38.68
C THR A 5 -14.68 60.82 38.66
N VAL A 6 -14.42 60.17 37.55
CA VAL A 6 -14.47 58.70 37.45
C VAL A 6 -13.20 58.15 38.07
N GLN A 7 -13.28 57.52 39.26
CA GLN A 7 -12.23 56.71 39.85
C GLN A 7 -12.11 55.39 39.11
N ALA A 8 -10.98 55.20 38.43
CA ALA A 8 -10.60 53.91 37.86
C ALA A 8 -10.17 52.95 38.99
N SER A 9 -11.01 51.95 39.29
CA SER A 9 -10.69 50.84 40.20
C SER A 9 -9.68 49.90 39.54
N GLY A 10 -8.38 50.10 39.82
CA GLY A 10 -7.32 49.17 39.43
C GLY A 10 -7.45 47.87 40.21
N GLN A 11 -7.95 46.83 39.60
CA GLN A 11 -7.77 45.48 40.16
C GLN A 11 -6.29 45.09 40.11
N PRO A 12 -5.70 44.53 41.19
CA PRO A 12 -4.32 44.11 41.20
C PRO A 12 -4.12 43.00 40.16
N THR A 13 -3.30 43.25 39.15
CA THR A 13 -2.88 42.24 38.17
C THR A 13 -2.23 41.08 38.93
N LYS A 14 -2.88 39.94 38.95
CA LYS A 14 -2.30 38.68 39.51
C LYS A 14 -0.94 38.47 38.86
N ALA A 15 0.13 38.42 39.66
CA ALA A 15 1.45 38.12 39.16
C ALA A 15 1.43 36.78 38.44
N ARG A 16 2.01 36.71 37.26
CA ARG A 16 2.15 35.42 36.54
C ARG A 16 2.95 34.45 37.39
N PRO A 17 2.48 33.19 37.57
CA PRO A 17 3.23 32.20 38.34
C PRO A 17 4.61 32.00 37.70
N LYS A 18 5.65 32.02 38.50
CA LYS A 18 7.01 31.71 38.03
C LYS A 18 7.05 30.25 37.65
N ARG A 19 7.41 29.95 36.39
CA ARG A 19 7.65 28.57 35.92
C ARG A 19 9.05 28.15 36.32
N GLU A 20 9.16 27.01 36.99
CA GLU A 20 10.46 26.38 37.26
C GLU A 20 10.80 25.47 36.09
N PHE A 21 11.97 25.65 35.51
CA PHE A 21 12.51 24.84 34.41
C PHE A 21 13.51 23.80 34.94
N GLY A 22 13.73 22.72 34.17
CA GLY A 22 14.79 21.73 34.48
C GLY A 22 14.38 20.58 35.39
N LYS A 23 13.10 20.46 35.78
CA LYS A 23 12.60 19.34 36.60
C LYS A 23 12.12 18.12 35.81
N ALA A 24 11.85 18.29 34.49
CA ALA A 24 11.44 17.18 33.66
C ALA A 24 12.63 16.26 33.35
N ARG A 25 12.45 14.97 33.64
CA ARG A 25 13.41 13.92 33.26
C ARG A 25 12.81 13.09 32.14
N PRO A 26 13.64 12.56 31.22
CA PRO A 26 13.15 11.58 30.26
C PRO A 26 12.51 10.39 31.01
N ALA A 27 11.26 10.08 30.68
CA ALA A 27 10.59 8.92 31.22
C ALA A 27 11.04 7.65 30.50
N GLU A 28 11.09 6.53 31.23
CA GLU A 28 11.27 5.23 30.61
C GLU A 28 10.10 4.94 29.67
N GLN A 29 10.40 4.47 28.46
CA GLN A 29 9.39 4.21 27.44
C GLN A 29 8.86 2.78 27.56
N PRO A 30 7.58 2.52 27.18
CA PRO A 30 6.96 1.20 27.30
C PRO A 30 7.60 0.14 26.39
N PHE A 31 8.30 0.56 25.34
CA PHE A 31 9.12 -0.31 24.52
C PHE A 31 10.35 0.42 24.00
N ARG A 32 11.41 -0.32 23.73
CA ARG A 32 12.61 0.21 23.10
C ARG A 32 12.33 0.37 21.61
N TYR A 33 12.59 1.56 21.12
CA TYR A 33 12.49 1.84 19.72
C TYR A 33 13.85 1.62 19.06
N PRO A 34 13.96 0.71 18.09
CA PRO A 34 15.24 0.37 17.50
C PRO A 34 15.70 1.45 16.53
N LEU A 35 16.90 2.00 16.78
CA LEU A 35 17.66 2.83 15.83
C LEU A 35 18.88 2.04 15.29
N GLU A 36 18.80 0.71 15.34
CA GLU A 36 19.99 -0.15 15.20
C GLU A 36 20.18 -0.68 13.77
N ARG A 37 19.18 -0.48 12.89
CA ARG A 37 19.33 -0.96 11.52
C ARG A 37 20.27 -0.07 10.72
N GLU A 38 21.31 -0.70 10.18
CA GLU A 38 22.25 -0.02 9.31
C GLU A 38 21.59 0.34 7.95
N TYR A 39 21.90 1.53 7.46
CA TYR A 39 21.52 1.96 6.12
C TYR A 39 22.56 1.53 5.10
N VAL A 40 22.45 0.28 4.68
CA VAL A 40 23.41 -0.37 3.79
C VAL A 40 22.74 -0.97 2.56
N GLU A 41 23.46 -1.04 1.46
CA GLU A 41 23.08 -1.84 0.31
C GLU A 41 23.61 -3.26 0.51
N PRO A 42 22.74 -4.29 0.62
CA PRO A 42 23.23 -5.66 0.76
C PRO A 42 24.08 -6.08 -0.45
N ASP A 43 25.23 -6.71 -0.22
CA ASP A 43 26.07 -7.22 -1.31
C ASP A 43 25.35 -8.38 -2.01
N TRP A 44 24.96 -8.18 -3.26
CA TRP A 44 24.26 -9.19 -4.06
C TRP A 44 25.12 -10.44 -4.34
N ARG A 45 26.46 -10.34 -4.27
CA ARG A 45 27.38 -11.46 -4.49
C ARG A 45 27.28 -12.54 -3.42
N ARG A 46 26.68 -12.24 -2.27
CA ARG A 46 26.35 -13.24 -1.23
C ARG A 46 25.32 -14.27 -1.71
N ILE A 47 24.54 -13.91 -2.75
CA ILE A 47 23.55 -14.80 -3.34
C ILE A 47 24.19 -15.62 -4.48
N PRO A 48 24.17 -16.94 -4.40
CA PRO A 48 24.88 -17.81 -5.36
C PRO A 48 24.61 -17.50 -6.83
N GLY A 49 23.35 -17.27 -7.21
CA GLY A 49 22.97 -16.96 -8.59
C GLY A 49 23.38 -15.57 -9.08
N TYR A 50 23.87 -14.71 -8.19
CA TYR A 50 24.29 -13.33 -8.53
C TYR A 50 25.78 -13.08 -8.23
N ARG A 51 26.53 -14.10 -7.82
CA ARG A 51 27.94 -13.97 -7.38
C ARG A 51 28.83 -13.30 -8.43
N ASP A 52 28.65 -13.66 -9.68
CA ASP A 52 29.51 -13.20 -10.79
C ASP A 52 28.93 -11.98 -11.53
N VAL A 53 27.83 -11.40 -11.03
CA VAL A 53 27.18 -10.24 -11.64
C VAL A 53 28.00 -8.99 -11.37
N THR A 54 28.37 -8.25 -12.43
CA THR A 54 29.14 -7.01 -12.30
C THR A 54 28.24 -5.89 -11.74
N LYS A 55 28.87 -4.82 -11.25
CA LYS A 55 28.14 -3.65 -10.74
C LYS A 55 27.29 -3.01 -11.82
N GLU A 56 27.82 -2.89 -13.04
CA GLU A 56 27.11 -2.30 -14.19
C GLU A 56 25.86 -3.11 -14.56
N GLN A 57 25.98 -4.45 -14.54
CA GLN A 57 24.82 -5.33 -14.72
C GLN A 57 23.81 -5.16 -13.59
N TRP A 58 24.26 -5.17 -12.33
CA TRP A 58 23.39 -5.02 -11.17
C TRP A 58 22.61 -3.71 -11.16
N GLU A 59 23.25 -2.62 -11.57
CA GLU A 59 22.64 -1.29 -11.66
C GLU A 59 21.82 -1.09 -12.95
N SER A 60 21.81 -2.05 -13.88
CA SER A 60 20.98 -2.01 -15.08
C SER A 60 19.54 -2.48 -14.82
N ALA A 61 18.55 -1.60 -15.02
CA ALA A 61 17.14 -1.99 -14.94
C ALA A 61 16.75 -3.06 -15.97
N GLN A 62 17.39 -3.05 -17.15
CA GLN A 62 17.16 -4.06 -18.19
C GLN A 62 17.66 -5.43 -17.72
N TRP A 63 18.84 -5.48 -17.09
CA TRP A 63 19.38 -6.73 -16.53
C TRP A 63 18.48 -7.26 -15.41
N GLN A 64 18.04 -6.39 -14.49
CA GLN A 64 17.12 -6.75 -13.40
C GLN A 64 15.83 -7.36 -13.94
N ARG A 65 15.22 -6.73 -14.96
CA ARG A 65 13.98 -7.23 -15.60
C ARG A 65 14.20 -8.58 -16.31
N ALA A 66 15.33 -8.75 -17.01
CA ALA A 66 15.66 -9.99 -17.72
C ALA A 66 15.89 -11.17 -16.77
N HIS A 67 16.40 -10.90 -15.57
CA HIS A 67 16.73 -11.91 -14.56
C HIS A 67 15.71 -11.98 -13.40
N THR A 68 14.54 -11.33 -13.58
CA THR A 68 13.44 -11.42 -12.60
C THR A 68 12.99 -12.87 -12.46
N VAL A 69 12.94 -13.36 -11.24
CA VAL A 69 12.47 -14.70 -10.86
C VAL A 69 10.96 -14.81 -11.12
N LYS A 70 10.56 -15.78 -11.94
CA LYS A 70 9.16 -15.96 -12.40
C LYS A 70 8.51 -17.23 -11.85
N ASN A 71 9.28 -18.12 -11.26
CA ASN A 71 8.81 -19.38 -10.72
C ASN A 71 9.80 -19.89 -9.65
N LEU A 72 9.37 -20.94 -8.93
CA LEU A 72 10.14 -21.49 -7.82
C LEU A 72 11.46 -22.13 -8.27
N VAL A 73 11.55 -22.68 -9.48
CA VAL A 73 12.80 -23.24 -10.03
C VAL A 73 13.84 -22.14 -10.23
N GLU A 74 13.41 -20.98 -10.74
CA GLU A 74 14.29 -19.81 -10.89
C GLU A 74 14.67 -19.24 -9.53
N PHE A 75 13.76 -19.26 -8.55
CA PHE A 75 14.02 -18.83 -7.17
C PHE A 75 15.09 -19.72 -6.50
N LYS A 76 14.97 -21.06 -6.64
CA LYS A 76 16.01 -22.00 -6.18
C LYS A 76 17.33 -21.81 -6.91
N ARG A 77 17.30 -21.54 -8.22
CA ARG A 77 18.53 -21.25 -8.99
C ARG A 77 19.23 -19.99 -8.50
N ALA A 78 18.47 -18.94 -8.14
CA ALA A 78 19.05 -17.72 -7.59
C ALA A 78 19.67 -17.95 -6.21
N LEU A 79 18.93 -18.57 -5.30
CA LEU A 79 19.35 -18.74 -3.90
C LEU A 79 20.27 -19.93 -3.66
N GLY A 80 20.24 -20.96 -4.52
CA GLY A 80 21.02 -22.18 -4.31
C GLY A 80 20.69 -22.85 -2.97
N ASP A 81 21.73 -23.22 -2.23
CA ASP A 81 21.62 -23.89 -0.93
C ASP A 81 21.12 -22.95 0.19
N LEU A 82 21.04 -21.64 -0.06
CA LEU A 82 20.43 -20.69 0.88
C LEU A 82 18.91 -20.87 1.01
N LEU A 83 18.25 -21.50 0.03
CA LEU A 83 16.83 -21.84 0.13
C LEU A 83 16.69 -23.25 0.73
N PRO A 84 16.19 -23.35 1.99
CA PRO A 84 15.97 -24.63 2.65
C PRO A 84 15.00 -25.52 1.85
N GLU A 85 15.24 -26.83 1.81
CA GLU A 85 14.40 -27.76 1.03
C GLU A 85 12.97 -27.85 1.56
N ASP A 86 12.79 -27.77 2.86
CA ASP A 86 11.46 -27.72 3.50
C ASP A 86 10.68 -26.46 3.12
N LEU A 87 11.34 -25.29 3.11
CA LEU A 87 10.73 -24.05 2.64
C LEU A 87 10.41 -24.09 1.14
N TYR A 88 11.31 -24.68 0.33
CA TYR A 88 11.04 -24.88 -1.09
C TYR A 88 9.77 -25.70 -1.31
N ALA A 89 9.65 -26.85 -0.65
CA ALA A 89 8.48 -27.72 -0.76
C ALA A 89 7.18 -27.03 -0.29
N ASP A 90 7.29 -26.22 0.75
CA ASP A 90 6.13 -25.52 1.32
C ASP A 90 5.67 -24.35 0.43
N ILE A 91 6.60 -23.61 -0.19
CA ILE A 91 6.27 -22.60 -1.22
C ILE A 91 5.69 -23.27 -2.46
N GLU A 92 6.24 -24.40 -2.90
CA GLU A 92 5.70 -25.15 -4.05
C GLU A 92 4.24 -25.53 -3.82
N ARG A 93 3.94 -26.06 -2.64
CA ARG A 93 2.58 -26.38 -2.25
C ARG A 93 1.68 -25.13 -2.25
N ASP A 94 2.16 -24.00 -1.73
CA ASP A 94 1.42 -22.74 -1.74
C ASP A 94 1.08 -22.28 -3.16
N GLN A 95 2.06 -22.30 -4.06
CA GLN A 95 1.87 -21.90 -5.46
C GLN A 95 0.81 -22.75 -6.16
N ARG A 96 0.71 -24.03 -5.84
CA ARG A 96 -0.27 -24.95 -6.41
C ARG A 96 -1.66 -24.77 -5.79
N GLU A 97 -1.75 -24.59 -4.48
CA GLU A 97 -3.01 -24.73 -3.74
C GLU A 97 -3.62 -23.43 -3.26
N ARG A 98 -2.83 -22.32 -3.13
CA ARG A 98 -3.29 -21.08 -2.48
C ARG A 98 -2.93 -19.80 -3.21
N ALA A 99 -1.87 -19.77 -4.01
CA ALA A 99 -1.38 -18.55 -4.59
C ALA A 99 -2.39 -17.87 -5.53
N THR A 100 -2.73 -16.64 -5.22
CA THR A 100 -3.61 -15.77 -6.02
C THR A 100 -2.84 -14.88 -7.00
N MET A 101 -1.51 -14.77 -6.78
CA MET A 101 -0.59 -14.05 -7.64
C MET A 101 0.53 -14.98 -8.11
N PRO A 102 0.95 -14.91 -9.38
CA PRO A 102 2.14 -15.62 -9.83
C PRO A 102 3.40 -15.03 -9.17
N MET A 103 4.45 -15.82 -9.12
CA MET A 103 5.75 -15.34 -8.65
C MET A 103 6.35 -14.37 -9.66
N LEU A 104 6.79 -13.19 -9.21
CA LEU A 104 7.58 -12.23 -9.98
C LEU A 104 8.43 -11.40 -9.02
N ILE A 105 9.72 -11.75 -8.88
CA ILE A 105 10.62 -11.16 -7.88
C ILE A 105 11.90 -10.69 -8.59
N PRO A 106 12.12 -9.38 -8.72
CA PRO A 106 13.38 -8.85 -9.26
C PRO A 106 14.60 -9.28 -8.44
N PRO A 107 15.79 -9.45 -9.04
CA PRO A 107 17.02 -9.77 -8.31
C PRO A 107 17.30 -8.82 -7.14
N HIS A 108 17.03 -7.53 -7.31
CA HIS A 108 17.11 -6.56 -6.22
C HIS A 108 16.26 -6.98 -5.01
N MET A 109 15.01 -7.39 -5.23
CA MET A 109 14.13 -7.85 -4.14
C MET A 109 14.59 -9.15 -3.49
N VAL A 110 15.17 -10.07 -4.27
CA VAL A 110 15.80 -11.29 -3.71
C VAL A 110 16.98 -10.89 -2.80
N ASN A 111 17.76 -9.90 -3.22
CA ASN A 111 18.90 -9.39 -2.43
C ASN A 111 18.48 -8.69 -1.13
N LEU A 112 17.26 -8.20 -1.02
CA LEU A 112 16.75 -7.60 0.22
C LEU A 112 16.35 -8.64 1.27
N MET A 113 16.20 -9.92 0.90
CA MET A 113 15.82 -10.98 1.82
C MET A 113 16.98 -11.32 2.76
N ASN A 114 16.67 -11.62 4.02
CA ASN A 114 17.62 -12.18 4.97
C ASN A 114 17.84 -13.65 4.62
N THR A 115 18.96 -13.96 4.00
CA THR A 115 19.31 -15.32 3.57
C THR A 115 19.72 -16.25 4.69
N ASP A 116 19.99 -15.73 5.89
CA ASP A 116 20.34 -16.54 7.07
C ASP A 116 19.10 -17.14 7.73
N ASP A 117 17.93 -16.50 7.53
CA ASP A 117 16.64 -16.99 8.00
C ASP A 117 15.50 -16.57 7.04
N LEU A 118 15.36 -17.31 5.95
CA LEU A 118 14.31 -17.08 4.96
C LEU A 118 12.90 -17.39 5.50
N TRP A 119 12.76 -18.28 6.48
CA TRP A 119 11.46 -18.59 7.08
C TRP A 119 10.84 -17.37 7.77
N SER A 120 11.63 -16.62 8.52
CA SER A 120 11.18 -15.43 9.23
C SER A 120 11.30 -14.14 8.43
N ASP A 121 11.92 -14.19 7.23
CA ASP A 121 12.18 -12.97 6.45
C ASP A 121 10.90 -12.27 6.01
N PRO A 122 10.69 -10.98 6.38
CA PRO A 122 9.48 -10.26 6.08
C PRO A 122 9.25 -10.01 4.59
N VAL A 123 10.33 -9.91 3.77
CA VAL A 123 10.22 -9.70 2.32
C VAL A 123 9.83 -10.99 1.62
N ARG A 124 10.49 -12.12 1.98
CA ARG A 124 10.13 -13.44 1.45
C ARG A 124 8.66 -13.77 1.74
N ARG A 125 8.19 -13.51 2.97
CA ARG A 125 6.83 -13.85 3.41
C ARG A 125 5.75 -13.32 2.49
N TYR A 126 5.85 -12.10 2.00
CA TYR A 126 4.82 -11.55 1.12
C TYR A 126 5.16 -11.64 -0.39
N MET A 127 6.42 -11.93 -0.75
CA MET A 127 6.82 -12.12 -2.15
C MET A 127 6.74 -13.58 -2.59
N ALA A 128 7.06 -14.51 -1.69
CA ALA A 128 7.00 -15.96 -1.89
C ALA A 128 6.40 -16.64 -0.65
N PRO A 129 5.06 -16.54 -0.45
CA PRO A 129 4.38 -17.10 0.71
C PRO A 129 4.56 -18.62 0.80
N ALA A 130 4.62 -19.13 2.03
CA ALA A 130 4.66 -20.56 2.32
C ALA A 130 3.27 -21.06 2.76
N PHE A 131 2.94 -22.31 2.41
CA PHE A 131 1.62 -22.90 2.68
C PHE A 131 1.32 -22.99 4.18
N SER A 132 2.31 -23.40 4.97
CA SER A 132 2.17 -23.54 6.44
C SER A 132 1.96 -22.21 7.18
N GLU A 133 2.27 -21.08 6.53
CA GLU A 133 1.97 -19.75 7.09
C GLU A 133 0.50 -19.34 6.90
N ARG A 134 -0.22 -20.02 5.99
CA ARG A 134 -1.64 -19.74 5.75
C ARG A 134 -2.49 -20.16 6.94
N ASP A 135 -3.62 -19.47 7.14
CA ASP A 135 -4.61 -19.92 8.11
C ASP A 135 -5.19 -21.27 7.65
N PRO A 136 -5.05 -22.36 8.45
CA PRO A 136 -5.48 -23.68 8.03
C PRO A 136 -7.00 -23.86 8.02
N GLU A 137 -7.71 -23.18 8.90
CA GLU A 137 -9.17 -23.29 9.05
C GLU A 137 -9.90 -22.24 8.21
N PHE A 138 -9.40 -21.00 8.22
CA PHE A 138 -9.98 -19.87 7.52
C PHE A 138 -8.97 -19.22 6.57
N PRO A 139 -8.57 -19.87 5.48
CA PRO A 139 -7.61 -19.29 4.54
C PRO A 139 -8.17 -18.03 3.84
N SER A 140 -9.51 -17.95 3.74
CA SER A 140 -10.26 -16.81 3.26
C SER A 140 -11.43 -16.53 4.20
N HIS A 141 -11.73 -15.25 4.45
CA HIS A 141 -12.97 -14.87 5.10
C HIS A 141 -14.17 -15.22 4.20
N PRO A 142 -15.34 -15.66 4.72
CA PRO A 142 -16.53 -15.93 3.90
C PRO A 142 -16.98 -14.75 3.03
N MET A 143 -16.66 -13.53 3.46
CA MET A 143 -16.98 -12.29 2.76
C MET A 143 -15.83 -11.77 1.87
N ALA A 144 -14.76 -12.55 1.68
CA ALA A 144 -13.64 -12.16 0.84
C ALA A 144 -14.04 -12.16 -0.65
N SER A 145 -13.54 -11.16 -1.37
CA SER A 145 -13.77 -11.01 -2.82
C SER A 145 -12.45 -10.76 -3.56
N ARG A 146 -12.37 -11.18 -4.82
CA ARG A 146 -11.23 -10.90 -5.71
C ARG A 146 -11.08 -9.42 -6.01
N ASP A 147 -12.19 -8.73 -6.21
CA ASP A 147 -12.30 -7.27 -6.22
C ASP A 147 -12.91 -6.83 -4.87
N SER A 148 -12.10 -6.89 -3.81
CA SER A 148 -12.53 -6.59 -2.45
C SER A 148 -13.02 -5.16 -2.25
N LEU A 149 -12.65 -4.26 -3.15
CA LEU A 149 -12.98 -2.84 -3.09
C LEU A 149 -14.08 -2.45 -4.08
N HIS A 150 -14.56 -3.38 -4.91
CA HIS A 150 -15.53 -3.11 -5.97
C HIS A 150 -15.06 -2.01 -6.94
N GLU A 151 -13.76 -2.05 -7.30
CA GLU A 151 -13.19 -1.04 -8.19
C GLU A 151 -13.78 -1.12 -9.60
N ALA A 152 -13.96 -2.34 -10.12
CA ALA A 152 -14.53 -2.57 -11.45
C ALA A 152 -15.99 -2.10 -11.55
N ASP A 153 -16.80 -2.28 -10.52
CA ASP A 153 -18.18 -1.78 -10.46
C ASP A 153 -18.25 -0.25 -10.53
N MET A 154 -17.19 0.43 -10.18
CA MET A 154 -17.08 1.90 -10.16
C MET A 154 -16.34 2.48 -11.37
N TRP A 155 -16.22 1.74 -12.47
CA TRP A 155 -15.64 2.21 -13.73
C TRP A 155 -16.66 2.92 -14.61
N PRO A 156 -16.64 4.25 -14.74
CA PRO A 156 -17.41 4.95 -15.78
C PRO A 156 -16.85 4.70 -17.20
N VAL A 157 -15.55 4.39 -17.26
CA VAL A 157 -14.84 3.84 -18.42
C VAL A 157 -13.88 2.77 -17.92
N GLU A 158 -13.59 1.79 -18.73
CA GLU A 158 -12.77 0.64 -18.37
C GLU A 158 -11.42 1.07 -17.77
N GLY A 159 -11.13 0.60 -16.55
CA GLY A 159 -9.90 0.91 -15.82
C GLY A 159 -9.82 2.33 -15.21
N LEU A 160 -10.92 3.07 -15.14
CA LEU A 160 -10.98 4.36 -14.44
C LEU A 160 -11.93 4.27 -13.25
N THR A 161 -11.41 4.00 -12.07
CA THR A 161 -12.23 3.93 -10.84
C THR A 161 -12.60 5.33 -10.34
N HIS A 162 -13.91 5.64 -10.32
CA HIS A 162 -14.44 6.91 -9.78
C HIS A 162 -15.25 6.67 -8.51
N ARG A 163 -14.56 6.43 -7.41
CA ARG A 163 -15.16 6.19 -6.08
C ARG A 163 -15.44 7.48 -5.31
N TYR A 164 -14.57 8.47 -5.42
CA TYR A 164 -14.62 9.71 -4.63
C TYR A 164 -15.10 10.88 -5.47
N PRO A 165 -15.83 11.87 -4.89
CA PRO A 165 -16.41 12.96 -5.67
C PRO A 165 -15.42 13.73 -6.54
N THR A 166 -14.19 13.92 -6.08
CA THR A 166 -13.18 14.78 -6.72
C THR A 166 -11.92 14.04 -7.16
N LYS A 167 -11.89 12.70 -7.03
CA LYS A 167 -10.69 11.88 -7.26
C LYS A 167 -11.02 10.64 -8.04
N VAL A 168 -10.13 10.31 -8.97
CA VAL A 168 -10.19 9.05 -9.73
C VAL A 168 -8.86 8.31 -9.65
N LEU A 169 -8.91 7.01 -9.98
CA LEU A 169 -7.73 6.17 -10.18
C LEU A 169 -7.75 5.65 -11.60
N ALA A 170 -6.69 5.92 -12.36
CA ALA A 170 -6.50 5.45 -13.73
C ALA A 170 -5.58 4.23 -13.74
N GLU A 171 -6.11 3.09 -14.15
CA GLU A 171 -5.38 1.83 -14.29
C GLU A 171 -4.78 1.71 -15.68
N MET A 172 -3.50 2.14 -15.79
CA MET A 172 -2.82 2.27 -17.07
C MET A 172 -2.51 0.92 -17.73
N ILE A 173 -2.09 -0.07 -16.92
CA ILE A 173 -1.55 -1.34 -17.39
C ILE A 173 -1.79 -2.44 -16.32
N PRO A 174 -2.09 -3.71 -16.71
CA PRO A 174 -2.34 -4.79 -15.75
C PRO A 174 -1.06 -5.55 -15.35
N THR A 175 0.10 -4.91 -15.37
CA THR A 175 1.39 -5.56 -15.05
C THR A 175 2.22 -4.71 -14.10
N CYS A 176 3.02 -5.40 -13.24
CA CYS A 176 3.99 -4.80 -12.33
C CYS A 176 5.39 -5.34 -12.63
N PRO A 177 6.46 -4.64 -12.21
CA PRO A 177 7.81 -5.20 -12.22
C PRO A 177 8.00 -6.34 -11.20
N GLN A 178 7.11 -6.42 -10.20
CA GLN A 178 7.09 -7.41 -9.13
C GLN A 178 5.66 -7.66 -8.67
N TYR A 179 5.33 -8.88 -8.24
CA TYR A 179 4.01 -9.20 -7.71
C TYR A 179 4.05 -9.45 -6.20
N CYS A 180 3.03 -8.97 -5.51
CA CYS A 180 2.85 -9.12 -4.07
C CYS A 180 1.75 -10.14 -3.81
N GLY A 181 1.94 -11.09 -2.89
CA GLY A 181 0.92 -12.07 -2.55
C GLY A 181 -0.37 -11.46 -1.95
N HIS A 182 -0.29 -10.24 -1.42
CA HIS A 182 -1.42 -9.46 -0.87
C HIS A 182 -2.00 -8.45 -1.88
N CYS A 183 -1.92 -8.72 -3.18
CA CYS A 183 -2.37 -7.78 -4.20
C CYS A 183 -3.90 -7.60 -4.18
N THR A 184 -4.38 -6.40 -3.88
CA THR A 184 -5.81 -6.04 -3.91
C THR A 184 -6.44 -6.21 -5.30
N ARG A 185 -5.65 -5.98 -6.37
CA ARG A 185 -6.07 -6.14 -7.77
C ARG A 185 -5.63 -7.49 -8.36
N MET A 186 -5.75 -8.55 -7.56
CA MET A 186 -5.37 -9.89 -7.99
C MET A 186 -6.21 -10.44 -9.15
N ASP A 187 -7.39 -9.94 -9.34
CA ASP A 187 -8.28 -10.30 -10.45
C ASP A 187 -7.85 -9.70 -11.80
N LEU A 188 -7.11 -8.58 -11.78
CA LEU A 188 -6.66 -7.84 -12.97
C LEU A 188 -5.15 -8.00 -13.23
N VAL A 189 -4.32 -7.92 -12.17
CA VAL A 189 -2.87 -7.79 -12.30
C VAL A 189 -2.18 -9.15 -12.44
N GLY A 190 -1.29 -9.27 -13.42
CA GLY A 190 -0.47 -10.45 -13.65
C GLY A 190 -1.10 -11.46 -14.60
N THR A 191 -0.57 -12.69 -14.59
CA THR A 191 -1.07 -13.83 -15.35
C THR A 191 -1.98 -14.71 -14.48
N ASP A 192 -2.77 -15.56 -15.10
CA ASP A 192 -3.62 -16.54 -14.43
C ASP A 192 -2.82 -17.41 -13.46
N THR A 193 -3.45 -17.80 -12.35
CA THR A 193 -2.96 -18.80 -11.40
C THR A 193 -3.96 -19.95 -11.32
N ALA A 194 -3.59 -21.01 -10.59
CA ALA A 194 -4.53 -22.10 -10.33
C ALA A 194 -5.79 -21.64 -9.57
N GLN A 195 -5.70 -20.52 -8.83
CA GLN A 195 -6.76 -20.00 -7.98
C GLN A 195 -7.54 -18.83 -8.61
N VAL A 196 -6.95 -18.10 -9.56
CA VAL A 196 -7.52 -16.87 -10.12
C VAL A 196 -7.32 -16.80 -11.63
N LEU A 197 -8.43 -16.78 -12.37
CA LEU A 197 -8.44 -16.34 -13.77
C LEU A 197 -8.52 -14.81 -13.78
N LYS A 198 -7.55 -14.17 -14.43
CA LYS A 198 -7.45 -12.70 -14.46
C LYS A 198 -8.43 -12.09 -15.45
N TYR A 199 -9.03 -10.98 -15.05
CA TYR A 199 -9.76 -10.11 -15.96
C TYR A 199 -8.80 -9.55 -17.01
N LYS A 200 -9.28 -9.40 -18.24
CA LYS A 200 -8.50 -8.81 -19.34
C LYS A 200 -9.26 -7.61 -19.86
N PHE A 201 -8.58 -6.48 -19.98
CA PHE A 201 -9.16 -5.30 -20.60
C PHE A 201 -9.65 -5.62 -22.01
N GLU A 202 -10.89 -5.24 -22.32
CA GLU A 202 -11.51 -5.43 -23.63
C GLU A 202 -11.05 -4.38 -24.63
N LEU A 203 -10.92 -3.13 -24.18
CA LEU A 203 -10.44 -2.04 -25.02
C LEU A 203 -8.92 -2.11 -25.21
N LYS A 204 -8.48 -1.73 -26.40
CA LYS A 204 -7.05 -1.49 -26.63
C LYS A 204 -6.55 -0.38 -25.73
N GLN A 205 -5.31 -0.48 -25.27
CA GLN A 205 -4.74 0.46 -24.32
C GLN A 205 -4.90 1.93 -24.76
N GLN A 206 -4.66 2.23 -26.03
CA GLN A 206 -4.79 3.59 -26.57
C GLN A 206 -6.23 4.11 -26.46
N ASP A 207 -7.20 3.32 -26.90
CA ASP A 207 -8.61 3.71 -26.89
C ASP A 207 -9.13 3.89 -25.47
N ARG A 208 -8.70 3.02 -24.55
CA ARG A 208 -9.02 3.10 -23.13
C ARG A 208 -8.48 4.37 -22.48
N TRP A 209 -7.23 4.75 -22.77
CA TRP A 209 -6.63 5.97 -22.23
C TRP A 209 -7.30 7.24 -22.78
N GLU A 210 -7.64 7.28 -24.07
CA GLU A 210 -8.40 8.41 -24.64
C GLU A 210 -9.81 8.50 -24.02
N ALA A 211 -10.50 7.35 -23.80
CA ALA A 211 -11.79 7.33 -23.12
C ALA A 211 -11.70 7.88 -21.67
N MET A 212 -10.61 7.55 -20.93
CA MET A 212 -10.35 8.13 -19.60
C MET A 212 -10.21 9.65 -19.66
N LEU A 213 -9.41 10.17 -20.59
CA LEU A 213 -9.21 11.61 -20.78
C LEU A 213 -10.51 12.32 -21.16
N ASP A 214 -11.33 11.72 -22.04
CA ASP A 214 -12.62 12.25 -22.43
C ASP A 214 -13.62 12.27 -21.28
N TYR A 215 -13.61 11.25 -20.44
CA TYR A 215 -14.41 11.26 -19.21
C TYR A 215 -14.01 12.41 -18.28
N LEU A 216 -12.71 12.60 -18.06
CA LEU A 216 -12.19 13.68 -17.19
C LEU A 216 -12.54 15.08 -17.71
N ARG A 217 -12.49 15.31 -19.05
CA ARG A 217 -12.93 16.58 -19.67
C ARG A 217 -14.40 16.88 -19.41
N ARG A 218 -15.24 15.84 -19.35
CA ARG A 218 -16.69 15.96 -19.12
C ARG A 218 -17.08 15.94 -17.63
N THR A 219 -16.11 15.75 -16.73
CA THR A 219 -16.36 15.61 -15.29
C THR A 219 -15.56 16.66 -14.50
N PRO A 220 -16.00 17.95 -14.53
CA PRO A 220 -15.22 19.07 -14.02
C PRO A 220 -15.03 19.06 -12.50
N MET A 221 -15.77 18.25 -11.75
CA MET A 221 -15.57 18.10 -10.31
C MET A 221 -14.33 17.23 -9.95
N VAL A 222 -13.83 16.42 -10.88
CA VAL A 222 -12.60 15.65 -10.66
C VAL A 222 -11.40 16.57 -10.80
N ARG A 223 -10.58 16.63 -9.76
CA ARG A 223 -9.37 17.44 -9.73
C ARG A 223 -8.08 16.66 -9.43
N ASP A 224 -8.18 15.46 -8.88
CA ASP A 224 -7.08 14.63 -8.41
C ASP A 224 -7.09 13.28 -9.14
N VAL A 225 -6.00 12.95 -9.82
CA VAL A 225 -5.87 11.70 -10.59
C VAL A 225 -4.70 10.88 -10.05
N VAL A 226 -5.00 9.65 -9.61
CA VAL A 226 -3.97 8.65 -9.31
C VAL A 226 -3.70 7.85 -10.57
N VAL A 227 -2.50 7.96 -11.11
CA VAL A 227 -2.02 7.18 -12.25
C VAL A 227 -1.32 5.93 -11.72
N SER A 228 -1.92 4.78 -11.97
CA SER A 228 -1.54 3.49 -11.36
C SER A 228 -1.78 2.34 -12.36
N GLY A 229 -2.50 1.31 -11.95
CA GLY A 229 -2.78 0.09 -12.69
C GLY A 229 -2.18 -1.10 -11.97
N GLY A 230 -1.40 -1.94 -12.68
CA GLY A 230 -0.42 -2.77 -12.00
C GLY A 230 0.62 -1.85 -11.35
N ASP A 231 1.53 -1.33 -12.17
CA ASP A 231 2.52 -0.35 -11.71
C ASP A 231 2.90 0.61 -12.85
N VAL A 232 2.90 1.91 -12.56
CA VAL A 232 3.20 2.93 -13.57
C VAL A 232 4.60 2.78 -14.19
N ALA A 233 5.57 2.20 -13.47
CA ALA A 233 6.92 1.95 -13.97
C ALA A 233 6.99 0.88 -15.10
N ASN A 234 5.90 0.16 -15.35
CA ASN A 234 5.80 -0.75 -16.49
C ASN A 234 5.23 -0.06 -17.75
N VAL A 235 4.75 1.16 -17.62
CA VAL A 235 4.37 1.98 -18.77
C VAL A 235 5.65 2.57 -19.39
N PRO A 236 5.92 2.39 -20.69
CA PRO A 236 7.06 3.05 -21.34
C PRO A 236 7.00 4.56 -21.11
N VAL A 237 8.12 5.16 -20.73
CA VAL A 237 8.17 6.55 -20.24
C VAL A 237 7.60 7.56 -21.25
N GLU A 238 7.85 7.38 -22.54
CA GLU A 238 7.32 8.27 -23.59
C GLU A 238 5.79 8.15 -23.71
N ARG A 239 5.23 6.96 -23.52
CA ARG A 239 3.77 6.76 -23.52
C ARG A 239 3.12 7.33 -22.25
N LEU A 240 3.80 7.20 -21.10
CA LEU A 240 3.36 7.83 -19.86
C LEU A 240 3.35 9.36 -20.01
N LYS A 241 4.41 9.91 -20.59
CA LYS A 241 4.55 11.34 -20.88
C LYS A 241 3.43 11.84 -21.80
N ASP A 242 3.14 11.12 -22.90
CA ASP A 242 2.04 11.48 -23.82
C ASP A 242 0.68 11.54 -23.10
N PHE A 243 0.37 10.54 -22.29
CA PHE A 243 -0.88 10.52 -21.50
C PHE A 243 -0.94 11.67 -20.51
N LEU A 244 0.13 11.89 -19.73
CA LEU A 244 0.19 12.93 -18.71
C LEU A 244 0.12 14.33 -19.30
N PHE A 245 0.78 14.57 -20.44
CA PHE A 245 0.72 15.87 -21.11
C PHE A 245 -0.70 16.21 -21.57
N LYS A 246 -1.44 15.21 -22.10
CA LYS A 246 -2.87 15.39 -22.41
C LYS A 246 -3.72 15.60 -21.18
N LEU A 247 -3.42 14.90 -20.08
CA LEU A 247 -4.10 15.06 -18.80
C LEU A 247 -3.90 16.48 -18.23
N PHE A 248 -2.69 17.04 -18.33
CA PHE A 248 -2.37 18.37 -17.82
C PHE A 248 -3.03 19.51 -18.63
N GLU A 249 -3.54 19.25 -19.84
CA GLU A 249 -4.34 20.21 -20.58
C GLU A 249 -5.82 20.28 -20.11
N ILE A 250 -6.26 19.38 -19.24
CA ILE A 250 -7.64 19.36 -18.74
C ILE A 250 -7.79 20.40 -17.61
N PRO A 251 -8.61 21.45 -17.78
CA PRO A 251 -8.59 22.64 -16.93
C PRO A 251 -8.93 22.42 -15.45
N ASN A 252 -9.63 21.35 -15.10
CA ASN A 252 -10.03 21.03 -13.72
C ASN A 252 -8.97 20.20 -12.96
N ILE A 253 -7.98 19.64 -13.61
CA ILE A 253 -6.94 18.84 -12.95
C ILE A 253 -5.98 19.76 -12.21
N ARG A 254 -5.69 19.42 -10.93
CA ARG A 254 -4.80 20.16 -10.03
C ARG A 254 -3.75 19.30 -9.38
N ASP A 255 -4.08 18.03 -9.13
CA ASP A 255 -3.24 17.11 -8.39
C ASP A 255 -3.09 15.81 -9.17
N VAL A 256 -1.86 15.35 -9.36
CA VAL A 256 -1.56 14.06 -9.98
C VAL A 256 -0.62 13.26 -9.10
N ARG A 257 -0.89 11.97 -8.97
CA ARG A 257 -0.08 11.06 -8.17
C ARG A 257 0.33 9.87 -9.02
N LEU A 258 1.63 9.65 -9.14
CA LEU A 258 2.18 8.45 -9.80
C LEU A 258 2.36 7.35 -8.74
N ALA A 259 1.68 6.22 -8.89
CA ALA A 259 1.74 5.14 -7.93
C ALA A 259 2.63 4.01 -8.44
N THR A 260 3.71 3.74 -7.71
CA THR A 260 4.70 2.71 -8.09
C THR A 260 5.30 2.01 -6.88
N LYS A 261 5.33 0.69 -6.90
CA LYS A 261 6.13 -0.13 -6.00
C LYS A 261 7.56 -0.35 -6.53
N ALA A 262 7.77 -0.11 -7.82
CA ALA A 262 9.08 -0.26 -8.45
C ALA A 262 10.13 0.70 -7.89
N LEU A 263 9.74 1.85 -7.35
CA LEU A 263 10.70 2.77 -6.74
C LEU A 263 11.52 2.09 -5.64
N MET A 264 10.92 1.18 -4.87
CA MET A 264 11.60 0.35 -3.88
C MET A 264 12.07 -0.99 -4.48
N GLY A 265 11.25 -1.66 -5.31
CA GLY A 265 11.53 -3.03 -5.75
C GLY A 265 12.41 -3.15 -7.00
N LEU A 266 12.56 -2.06 -7.73
CA LEU A 266 13.41 -1.95 -8.94
C LEU A 266 13.93 -0.50 -9.06
N PRO A 267 14.65 0.02 -8.05
CA PRO A 267 15.09 1.42 -8.03
C PRO A 267 15.98 1.78 -9.20
N GLN A 268 16.70 0.80 -9.78
CA GLN A 268 17.52 0.97 -10.99
C GLN A 268 16.70 1.55 -12.16
N HIS A 269 15.40 1.26 -12.25
CA HIS A 269 14.54 1.82 -13.29
C HIS A 269 14.52 3.35 -13.25
N PHE A 270 14.41 3.91 -12.05
CA PHE A 270 14.35 5.37 -11.85
C PHE A 270 15.71 6.07 -11.92
N LEU A 271 16.78 5.32 -12.17
CA LEU A 271 18.16 5.82 -12.33
C LEU A 271 18.67 5.68 -13.77
N GLN A 272 17.83 5.19 -14.69
CA GLN A 272 18.20 5.14 -16.11
C GLN A 272 18.02 6.51 -16.76
N ASP A 273 18.97 6.96 -17.57
CA ASP A 273 18.99 8.29 -18.18
C ASP A 273 17.69 8.63 -18.94
N GLU A 274 17.14 7.66 -19.67
CA GLU A 274 15.90 7.84 -20.42
C GLU A 274 14.71 8.10 -19.48
N VAL A 275 14.62 7.34 -18.39
CA VAL A 275 13.56 7.47 -17.40
C VAL A 275 13.71 8.79 -16.65
N LEU A 276 14.92 9.13 -16.21
CA LEU A 276 15.21 10.41 -15.53
C LEU A 276 14.75 11.60 -16.39
N ARG A 277 15.16 11.64 -17.66
CA ARG A 277 14.73 12.72 -18.58
C ARG A 277 13.21 12.77 -18.75
N GLY A 278 12.58 11.61 -18.93
CA GLY A 278 11.11 11.57 -19.09
C GLY A 278 10.36 12.05 -17.87
N TYR A 279 10.81 11.68 -16.65
CA TYR A 279 10.22 12.14 -15.39
C TYR A 279 10.49 13.63 -15.12
N GLU A 280 11.66 14.15 -15.53
CA GLU A 280 11.98 15.58 -15.50
C GLU A 280 11.05 16.37 -16.43
N ASP A 281 10.84 15.93 -17.68
CA ASP A 281 9.89 16.54 -18.61
C ASP A 281 8.45 16.56 -18.04
N ILE A 282 8.05 15.47 -17.39
CA ILE A 282 6.71 15.34 -16.78
C ILE A 282 6.53 16.37 -15.67
N VAL A 283 7.45 16.46 -14.71
CA VAL A 283 7.30 17.39 -13.58
C VAL A 283 7.38 18.84 -14.05
N LYS A 284 8.26 19.15 -15.00
CA LYS A 284 8.36 20.48 -15.62
C LYS A 284 7.05 20.87 -16.28
N ARG A 285 6.46 19.97 -17.08
CA ARG A 285 5.16 20.22 -17.73
C ARG A 285 4.03 20.40 -16.73
N ALA A 286 4.02 19.64 -15.64
CA ALA A 286 3.03 19.79 -14.57
C ALA A 286 3.12 21.20 -13.94
N HIS A 287 4.34 21.68 -13.63
CA HIS A 287 4.55 23.01 -13.06
C HIS A 287 4.15 24.14 -14.03
N GLU A 288 4.41 23.99 -15.35
CA GLU A 288 3.94 24.94 -16.37
C GLU A 288 2.42 25.08 -16.42
N ARG A 289 1.70 24.08 -15.91
CA ARG A 289 0.23 24.01 -15.85
C ARG A 289 -0.34 24.26 -14.44
N ASP A 290 0.51 24.63 -13.49
CA ASP A 290 0.13 24.84 -12.08
C ASP A 290 -0.50 23.58 -11.46
N ILE A 291 0.05 22.41 -11.79
CA ILE A 291 -0.39 21.10 -11.30
C ILE A 291 0.64 20.56 -10.33
N GLU A 292 0.16 20.14 -9.14
CA GLU A 292 0.95 19.44 -8.15
C GLU A 292 1.11 17.97 -8.52
N ILE A 293 2.35 17.49 -8.56
CA ILE A 293 2.64 16.09 -8.86
C ILE A 293 3.49 15.45 -7.77
N ALA A 294 3.07 14.27 -7.30
CA ALA A 294 3.74 13.50 -6.25
C ALA A 294 3.92 12.04 -6.65
N VAL A 295 4.86 11.33 -6.02
CA VAL A 295 5.07 9.90 -6.21
C VAL A 295 4.65 9.14 -4.95
N HIS A 296 3.83 8.11 -5.12
CA HIS A 296 3.44 7.20 -4.05
C HIS A 296 4.12 5.85 -4.24
N THR A 297 4.87 5.45 -3.23
CA THR A 297 5.57 4.15 -3.21
C THR A 297 4.96 3.21 -2.17
N HIS A 298 5.45 1.96 -2.13
CA HIS A 298 4.90 0.92 -1.27
C HIS A 298 6.05 0.10 -0.65
N VAL A 299 6.47 0.47 0.54
CA VAL A 299 7.49 -0.19 1.36
C VAL A 299 6.83 -0.77 2.60
N ASN A 300 7.09 -2.04 2.91
CA ASN A 300 6.47 -2.74 4.04
C ASN A 300 7.45 -3.16 5.13
N ALA A 301 8.75 -3.25 4.83
CA ALA A 301 9.77 -3.65 5.79
C ALA A 301 10.97 -2.69 5.76
N ALA A 302 11.55 -2.42 6.92
CA ALA A 302 12.65 -1.48 7.07
C ALA A 302 13.89 -1.85 6.23
N GLN A 303 14.18 -3.15 6.07
CA GLN A 303 15.28 -3.65 5.24
C GLN A 303 15.17 -3.30 3.75
N GLN A 304 14.01 -2.85 3.29
CA GLN A 304 13.79 -2.41 1.91
C GLN A 304 14.26 -0.97 1.68
N VAL A 305 14.57 -0.24 2.74
CA VAL A 305 15.08 1.13 2.67
C VAL A 305 16.60 1.08 2.55
N THR A 306 17.10 1.11 1.32
CA THR A 306 18.52 0.98 0.99
C THR A 306 19.09 2.25 0.36
N PRO A 307 20.43 2.40 0.28
CA PRO A 307 21.06 3.50 -0.44
C PRO A 307 20.61 3.64 -1.88
N LEU A 308 20.39 2.53 -2.59
CA LEU A 308 19.93 2.55 -3.97
C LEU A 308 18.50 3.10 -4.08
N PHE A 309 17.59 2.65 -3.20
CA PHE A 309 16.25 3.23 -3.09
C PHE A 309 16.30 4.72 -2.76
N GLY A 310 17.11 5.11 -1.76
CA GLY A 310 17.28 6.52 -1.38
C GLY A 310 17.82 7.40 -2.51
N ARG A 311 18.71 6.88 -3.38
CA ARG A 311 19.17 7.60 -4.57
C ARG A 311 18.04 7.85 -5.58
N ALA A 312 17.21 6.82 -5.83
CA ALA A 312 16.07 6.93 -6.74
C ALA A 312 15.03 7.95 -6.25
N VAL A 313 14.73 7.94 -4.94
CA VAL A 313 13.84 8.92 -4.30
C VAL A 313 14.41 10.34 -4.44
N ARG A 314 15.69 10.51 -4.14
CA ARG A 314 16.34 11.84 -4.22
C ARG A 314 16.31 12.39 -5.62
N ALA A 315 16.54 11.55 -6.64
CA ALA A 315 16.45 11.99 -8.04
C ALA A 315 15.07 12.59 -8.35
N LEU A 316 13.99 11.98 -7.91
CA LEU A 316 12.63 12.51 -8.10
C LEU A 316 12.41 13.83 -7.34
N LEU A 317 12.88 13.94 -6.11
CA LEU A 317 12.75 15.18 -5.32
C LEU A 317 13.57 16.32 -5.92
N ASP A 318 14.79 16.04 -6.41
CA ASP A 318 15.68 17.02 -7.04
C ASP A 318 15.12 17.54 -8.37
N MET A 319 14.31 16.74 -9.10
CA MET A 319 13.57 17.16 -10.29
C MET A 319 12.41 18.12 -9.97
N GLY A 320 11.95 18.19 -8.71
CA GLY A 320 10.84 19.04 -8.30
C GLY A 320 9.50 18.31 -8.09
N TYR A 321 9.47 16.97 -8.00
CA TYR A 321 8.29 16.28 -7.49
C TYR A 321 8.00 16.77 -6.08
N ARG A 322 6.75 17.09 -5.79
CA ARG A 322 6.32 17.67 -4.51
C ARG A 322 6.79 16.86 -3.31
N ASP A 323 6.59 15.57 -3.34
CA ASP A 323 7.03 14.62 -2.31
C ASP A 323 7.01 13.18 -2.84
N VAL A 324 7.64 12.29 -2.08
CA VAL A 324 7.50 10.84 -2.20
C VAL A 324 6.86 10.31 -0.91
N ARG A 325 5.74 9.59 -1.04
CA ARG A 325 4.95 9.10 0.11
C ARG A 325 4.87 7.58 0.12
N ASN A 326 4.99 6.99 1.31
CA ASN A 326 4.75 5.56 1.50
C ASN A 326 3.27 5.26 1.73
N GLN A 327 2.71 4.34 0.94
CA GLN A 327 1.42 3.70 1.15
C GLN A 327 1.64 2.22 1.40
N GLY A 328 2.15 1.88 2.60
CA GLY A 328 2.39 0.49 3.02
C GLY A 328 1.09 -0.23 3.39
N VAL A 329 1.20 -1.54 3.57
CA VAL A 329 0.12 -2.40 4.08
C VAL A 329 0.58 -3.05 5.37
N LEU A 330 -0.28 -3.09 6.38
CA LEU A 330 -0.05 -3.88 7.59
C LEU A 330 -0.16 -5.35 7.25
N LEU A 331 0.93 -6.07 7.40
CA LEU A 331 1.01 -7.50 7.13
C LEU A 331 1.52 -8.19 8.39
N ARG A 332 0.72 -9.09 8.95
CA ARG A 332 1.09 -9.87 10.14
C ARG A 332 2.38 -10.64 9.87
N GLY A 333 3.31 -10.56 10.82
CA GLY A 333 4.65 -11.13 10.69
C GLY A 333 5.62 -10.34 9.80
N VAL A 334 5.25 -9.12 9.38
CA VAL A 334 6.09 -8.22 8.59
C VAL A 334 6.29 -6.87 9.32
N ASN A 335 5.19 -6.20 9.72
CA ASN A 335 5.25 -4.83 10.25
C ASN A 335 4.09 -4.51 11.21
N THR A 336 3.57 -5.48 11.91
CA THR A 336 2.42 -5.32 12.80
C THR A 336 2.79 -5.18 14.28
N THR A 337 4.07 -4.98 14.60
CA THR A 337 4.50 -4.55 15.92
C THR A 337 4.82 -3.05 15.92
N PRO A 338 4.70 -2.33 17.05
CA PRO A 338 5.10 -0.93 17.14
C PRO A 338 6.59 -0.72 16.77
N GLN A 339 7.45 -1.65 17.14
CA GLN A 339 8.89 -1.60 16.85
C GLN A 339 9.15 -1.67 15.34
N ASP A 340 8.60 -2.68 14.65
CA ASP A 340 8.81 -2.85 13.20
C ASP A 340 8.26 -1.65 12.41
N LEU A 341 7.09 -1.14 12.83
CA LEU A 341 6.46 -0.02 12.14
C LEU A 341 7.23 1.29 12.35
N LEU A 342 7.72 1.54 13.57
CA LEU A 342 8.54 2.71 13.88
C LEU A 342 9.91 2.62 13.19
N GLU A 343 10.57 1.45 13.19
CA GLU A 343 11.81 1.24 12.46
C GLU A 343 11.65 1.59 10.99
N LEU A 344 10.59 1.05 10.34
CA LEU A 344 10.30 1.38 8.95
C LEU A 344 10.08 2.88 8.74
N CYS A 345 9.27 3.52 9.59
CA CYS A 345 8.99 4.95 9.46
C CYS A 345 10.25 5.82 9.59
N PHE A 346 11.12 5.50 10.54
CA PHE A 346 12.37 6.24 10.71
C PHE A 346 13.37 5.98 9.59
N MET A 347 13.50 4.75 9.12
CA MET A 347 14.32 4.45 7.94
C MET A 347 13.85 5.25 6.71
N LEU A 348 12.54 5.34 6.49
CA LEU A 348 11.96 6.13 5.40
C LEU A 348 12.27 7.62 5.53
N LEU A 349 12.11 8.19 6.72
CA LEU A 349 12.32 9.62 6.98
C LEU A 349 13.79 10.02 6.94
N ASP A 350 14.62 9.33 7.70
CA ASP A 350 16.00 9.74 7.97
C ASP A 350 16.88 9.50 6.75
N HIS A 351 16.71 8.37 6.08
CA HIS A 351 17.60 7.93 5.01
C HIS A 351 17.04 8.16 3.61
N ALA A 352 15.77 7.83 3.37
CA ALA A 352 15.19 7.89 2.04
C ALA A 352 14.42 9.17 1.74
N LYS A 353 14.14 10.03 2.73
CA LYS A 353 13.30 11.25 2.58
C LYS A 353 11.88 10.96 2.06
N VAL A 354 11.37 9.79 2.40
CA VAL A 354 10.00 9.35 2.08
C VAL A 354 9.09 9.64 3.26
N MET A 355 7.96 10.27 3.01
CA MET A 355 6.94 10.54 4.01
C MET A 355 6.18 9.26 4.35
N PRO A 356 6.19 8.73 5.59
CA PRO A 356 5.25 7.70 6.02
C PRO A 356 3.83 8.29 6.01
N TYR A 357 3.00 7.84 5.07
CA TYR A 357 1.72 8.50 4.79
C TYR A 357 0.54 7.65 5.26
N TYR A 358 0.39 6.45 4.70
CA TYR A 358 -0.64 5.49 5.09
C TYR A 358 -0.06 4.10 5.30
N PHE A 359 -0.64 3.36 6.27
CA PHE A 359 -0.59 1.92 6.31
C PHE A 359 -2.02 1.39 6.25
N TYR A 360 -2.30 0.59 5.22
CA TYR A 360 -3.61 -0.02 5.05
C TYR A 360 -3.71 -1.28 5.90
N VAL A 361 -4.85 -1.48 6.55
CA VAL A 361 -5.23 -2.84 6.96
C VAL A 361 -5.29 -3.68 5.69
N CYS A 362 -4.65 -4.86 5.69
CA CYS A 362 -4.63 -5.73 4.51
C CYS A 362 -6.06 -6.08 4.10
N ASP A 363 -6.36 -5.90 2.81
CA ASP A 363 -7.70 -6.08 2.27
C ASP A 363 -8.20 -7.52 2.39
N MET A 364 -9.54 -7.66 2.42
CA MET A 364 -10.22 -8.93 2.57
C MET A 364 -10.31 -9.65 1.21
N ILE A 365 -9.18 -10.20 0.78
CA ILE A 365 -9.01 -10.92 -0.46
C ILE A 365 -8.85 -12.44 -0.21
N PRO A 366 -9.15 -13.31 -1.18
CA PRO A 366 -8.97 -14.74 -1.03
C PRO A 366 -7.54 -15.14 -0.63
N ASN A 367 -7.43 -16.11 0.27
CA ASN A 367 -6.19 -16.68 0.77
C ASN A 367 -5.21 -15.68 1.46
N ALA A 368 -5.72 -14.54 1.99
CA ALA A 368 -4.90 -13.52 2.63
C ALA A 368 -5.11 -13.39 4.15
N GLU A 369 -5.93 -14.23 4.76
CA GLU A 369 -6.32 -14.10 6.17
C GLU A 369 -5.12 -14.12 7.13
N HIS A 370 -4.07 -14.84 6.82
CA HIS A 370 -2.86 -14.91 7.64
C HIS A 370 -2.09 -13.57 7.72
N TRP A 371 -2.25 -12.65 6.76
CA TRP A 371 -1.66 -11.31 6.78
C TRP A 371 -2.55 -10.28 7.46
N ARG A 372 -3.86 -10.50 7.51
CA ARG A 372 -4.80 -9.50 7.99
C ARG A 372 -4.70 -9.27 9.49
N THR A 373 -4.97 -8.04 9.90
CA THR A 373 -5.13 -7.61 11.30
C THR A 373 -6.59 -7.26 11.56
N ALA A 374 -7.05 -7.46 12.79
CA ALA A 374 -8.34 -6.95 13.22
C ALA A 374 -8.31 -5.42 13.33
N ILE A 375 -9.47 -4.77 13.25
CA ILE A 375 -9.57 -3.31 13.41
C ILE A 375 -9.06 -2.87 14.78
N TRP A 376 -9.36 -3.61 15.85
CA TRP A 376 -8.87 -3.26 17.18
C TRP A 376 -7.34 -3.38 17.30
N GLU A 377 -6.70 -4.37 16.66
CA GLU A 377 -5.23 -4.49 16.63
C GLU A 377 -4.60 -3.29 15.88
N ALA A 378 -5.23 -2.87 14.78
CA ALA A 378 -4.79 -1.71 14.02
C ALA A 378 -4.98 -0.39 14.80
N GLN A 379 -6.03 -0.28 15.61
CA GLN A 379 -6.26 0.84 16.53
C GLN A 379 -5.18 0.90 17.61
N ASP A 380 -4.87 -0.23 18.25
CA ASP A 380 -3.82 -0.32 19.26
C ASP A 380 -2.44 0.01 18.70
N LEU A 381 -2.14 -0.46 17.48
CA LEU A 381 -0.90 -0.13 16.79
C LEU A 381 -0.80 1.38 16.48
N GLN A 382 -1.89 2.00 15.97
CA GLN A 382 -1.94 3.46 15.75
C GLN A 382 -1.70 4.22 17.05
N PHE A 383 -2.32 3.79 18.14
CA PHE A 383 -2.12 4.40 19.45
C PHE A 383 -0.65 4.27 19.92
N ALA A 384 -0.06 3.08 19.76
CA ALA A 384 1.30 2.80 20.21
C ALA A 384 2.39 3.61 19.52
N ILE A 385 2.20 3.98 18.23
CA ILE A 385 3.21 4.76 17.49
C ILE A 385 3.04 6.28 17.64
N MET A 386 1.91 6.74 18.18
CA MET A 386 1.70 8.18 18.38
C MET A 386 2.67 8.73 19.42
N GLY A 387 3.23 9.91 19.14
CA GLY A 387 4.19 10.58 20.02
C GLY A 387 5.66 10.25 19.75
N TYR A 388 5.98 9.26 18.93
CA TYR A 388 7.36 8.91 18.58
C TYR A 388 7.85 9.58 17.31
N LEU A 389 6.95 9.80 16.34
CA LEU A 389 7.28 10.38 15.05
C LEU A 389 6.97 11.89 15.04
N PRO A 390 7.64 12.68 14.18
CA PRO A 390 7.26 14.07 13.96
C PRO A 390 5.78 14.17 13.57
N GLY A 391 5.06 15.17 14.08
CA GLY A 391 3.61 15.29 13.88
C GLY A 391 3.17 15.28 12.42
N PHE A 392 3.99 15.85 11.51
CA PHE A 392 3.72 15.84 10.06
C PHE A 392 3.98 14.50 9.38
N ALA A 393 4.74 13.60 10.02
CA ALA A 393 5.18 12.32 9.48
C ALA A 393 4.62 11.10 10.23
N THR A 394 3.74 11.31 11.22
CA THR A 394 3.02 10.21 11.86
C THR A 394 2.03 9.61 10.86
N PRO A 395 2.22 8.35 10.42
CA PRO A 395 1.33 7.74 9.43
C PRO A 395 -0.06 7.52 10.01
N ARG A 396 -1.04 7.48 9.13
CA ARG A 396 -2.40 7.08 9.47
C ARG A 396 -2.58 5.62 9.12
N ILE A 397 -3.06 4.84 10.07
CA ILE A 397 -3.54 3.49 9.78
C ILE A 397 -4.98 3.60 9.29
N VAL A 398 -5.24 3.02 8.12
CA VAL A 398 -6.51 3.15 7.41
C VAL A 398 -7.03 1.78 6.99
N VAL A 399 -8.34 1.63 7.00
CA VAL A 399 -9.05 0.52 6.36
C VAL A 399 -9.71 1.05 5.07
N ASP A 400 -9.62 0.30 4.00
CA ASP A 400 -10.38 0.60 2.77
C ASP A 400 -11.66 -0.26 2.80
N VAL A 401 -12.75 0.36 3.20
CA VAL A 401 -14.04 -0.33 3.40
C VAL A 401 -14.77 -0.41 2.07
N PRO A 402 -15.25 -1.59 1.64
CA PRO A 402 -16.04 -1.74 0.43
C PRO A 402 -17.17 -0.70 0.35
N PHE A 403 -17.35 -0.08 -0.81
CA PHE A 403 -18.31 1.01 -1.08
C PHE A 403 -18.11 2.31 -0.30
N VAL A 404 -17.37 2.31 0.80
CA VAL A 404 -17.10 3.49 1.64
C VAL A 404 -15.79 4.16 1.27
N GLY A 405 -14.76 3.36 0.94
CA GLY A 405 -13.40 3.83 0.72
C GLY A 405 -12.63 4.01 2.04
N LYS A 406 -11.53 4.74 1.96
CA LYS A 406 -10.55 4.89 3.06
C LYS A 406 -11.14 5.57 4.27
N ARG A 407 -10.98 4.92 5.43
CA ARG A 407 -11.35 5.44 6.75
C ARG A 407 -10.21 5.19 7.74
N TRP A 408 -9.96 6.12 8.64
CA TRP A 408 -9.05 5.89 9.74
C TRP A 408 -9.64 4.83 10.67
N VAL A 409 -8.81 3.95 11.18
CA VAL A 409 -9.28 2.82 12.01
C VAL A 409 -10.05 3.24 13.27
N HIS A 410 -9.90 4.50 13.71
CA HIS A 410 -10.66 5.07 14.83
C HIS A 410 -12.00 5.74 14.41
N MET A 411 -12.33 5.81 13.11
CA MET A 411 -13.58 6.38 12.62
C MET A 411 -14.70 5.34 12.51
N VAL A 412 -14.60 4.26 13.25
CA VAL A 412 -15.61 3.21 13.32
C VAL A 412 -16.90 3.77 13.94
N ASN A 413 -18.06 3.47 13.32
CA ASN A 413 -19.38 3.90 13.82
C ASN A 413 -19.96 2.94 14.86
N GLY A 414 -19.69 1.65 14.73
CA GLY A 414 -20.06 0.59 15.64
C GLY A 414 -19.16 -0.62 15.47
N TYR A 415 -18.97 -1.44 16.52
CA TYR A 415 -18.04 -2.55 16.47
C TYR A 415 -18.48 -3.71 17.39
N ASP A 416 -18.92 -4.79 16.79
CA ASP A 416 -19.13 -6.08 17.46
C ASP A 416 -17.79 -6.84 17.48
N ARG A 417 -17.05 -6.73 18.58
CA ARG A 417 -15.75 -7.40 18.75
C ARG A 417 -15.84 -8.91 18.91
N VAL A 418 -17.00 -9.43 19.26
CA VAL A 418 -17.21 -10.88 19.40
C VAL A 418 -17.28 -11.50 18.01
N LYS A 419 -18.11 -10.95 17.13
CA LYS A 419 -18.24 -11.44 15.74
C LYS A 419 -17.20 -10.85 14.78
N GLY A 420 -16.42 -9.86 15.21
CA GLY A 420 -15.45 -9.16 14.37
C GLY A 420 -16.09 -8.32 13.27
N ILE A 421 -17.23 -7.69 13.54
CA ILE A 421 -17.96 -6.89 12.56
C ILE A 421 -17.89 -5.42 12.96
N SER A 422 -17.19 -4.63 12.19
CA SER A 422 -17.15 -3.18 12.35
C SER A 422 -18.06 -2.50 11.32
N TYR A 423 -18.68 -1.39 11.71
CA TYR A 423 -19.63 -0.65 10.88
C TYR A 423 -19.11 0.73 10.58
N TRP A 424 -19.26 1.15 9.31
CA TRP A 424 -18.68 2.37 8.78
C TRP A 424 -19.70 3.20 8.02
N ARG A 425 -19.51 4.52 8.00
CA ARG A 425 -20.34 5.46 7.27
C ARG A 425 -19.52 6.33 6.32
N LYS A 426 -20.20 6.89 5.34
CA LYS A 426 -19.62 7.82 4.37
C LYS A 426 -20.46 9.10 4.25
N ASN A 427 -19.83 10.14 3.72
CA ASN A 427 -20.41 11.47 3.53
C ASN A 427 -20.50 11.86 2.05
N TYR A 428 -20.39 10.90 1.14
CA TYR A 428 -20.52 11.04 -0.30
C TYR A 428 -21.09 9.75 -0.91
N ARG A 429 -21.69 9.86 -2.10
CA ARG A 429 -22.09 8.71 -2.90
C ARG A 429 -20.98 8.32 -3.86
N THR A 430 -20.82 7.05 -4.11
CA THR A 430 -20.02 6.53 -5.21
C THR A 430 -20.80 6.59 -6.52
N SER A 431 -20.14 6.41 -7.66
CA SER A 431 -20.80 6.43 -8.98
C SER A 431 -21.93 5.40 -9.14
N ILE A 432 -21.85 4.26 -8.42
CA ILE A 432 -22.87 3.21 -8.46
C ILE A 432 -24.03 3.42 -7.50
N GLU A 433 -23.98 4.43 -6.64
CA GLU A 433 -25.00 4.72 -5.62
C GLU A 433 -25.69 6.07 -5.87
N TYR A 434 -25.67 6.53 -7.11
CA TYR A 434 -26.18 7.86 -7.44
C TYR A 434 -27.64 8.04 -6.98
N ASP A 435 -28.48 7.05 -7.22
CA ASP A 435 -29.91 7.06 -6.90
C ASP A 435 -30.27 6.37 -5.57
N ASP A 436 -29.27 5.90 -4.79
CA ASP A 436 -29.51 5.26 -3.50
C ASP A 436 -29.71 6.29 -2.38
N PRO A 437 -30.95 6.49 -1.88
CA PRO A 437 -31.22 7.48 -0.83
C PRO A 437 -30.57 7.12 0.51
N GLU A 438 -30.32 5.83 0.77
CA GLU A 438 -29.79 5.31 2.04
C GLU A 438 -28.26 5.28 2.07
N ALA A 439 -27.55 5.51 0.96
CA ALA A 439 -26.11 5.40 0.87
C ALA A 439 -25.34 6.22 1.91
N LEU A 440 -25.90 7.34 2.38
CA LEU A 440 -25.26 8.23 3.37
C LEU A 440 -25.64 7.91 4.82
N THR A 441 -26.68 7.11 5.05
CA THR A 441 -27.21 6.76 6.38
C THR A 441 -26.99 5.30 6.76
N ARG A 442 -26.77 4.46 5.77
CA ARG A 442 -26.50 3.02 5.94
C ARG A 442 -25.18 2.79 6.65
N ASP A 443 -25.13 1.78 7.51
CA ASP A 443 -23.90 1.23 8.07
C ASP A 443 -23.35 0.16 7.13
N TYR A 444 -22.08 0.33 6.73
CA TYR A 444 -21.37 -0.59 5.84
C TYR A 444 -20.48 -1.50 6.70
N PRO A 445 -20.61 -2.83 6.62
CA PRO A 445 -19.83 -3.74 7.42
C PRO A 445 -18.41 -3.94 6.85
N TYR A 446 -17.46 -4.14 7.76
CA TYR A 446 -16.13 -4.69 7.49
C TYR A 446 -15.82 -5.76 8.51
N TYR A 447 -15.09 -6.80 8.13
CA TYR A 447 -14.96 -8.01 8.92
C TYR A 447 -13.51 -8.27 9.31
N ASP A 448 -13.28 -8.60 10.58
CA ASP A 448 -11.98 -8.98 11.11
C ASP A 448 -11.59 -10.41 10.71
N PRO A 449 -10.29 -10.76 10.73
CA PRO A 449 -9.85 -12.13 10.57
C PRO A 449 -10.44 -13.04 11.66
N ILE A 450 -11.08 -14.13 11.26
CA ILE A 450 -11.84 -15.00 12.18
C ILE A 450 -10.94 -15.56 13.29
N ARG A 451 -9.69 -15.89 13.00
CA ARG A 451 -8.71 -16.38 13.99
C ARG A 451 -8.42 -15.39 15.14
N THR A 452 -8.70 -14.10 14.97
CA THR A 452 -8.49 -13.06 15.99
C THR A 452 -9.66 -12.92 16.96
N LEU A 453 -10.76 -13.63 16.69
CA LEU A 453 -11.99 -13.56 17.45
C LEU A 453 -11.95 -14.51 18.66
N PRO A 454 -12.74 -14.23 19.72
CA PRO A 454 -12.99 -15.20 20.78
C PRO A 454 -13.73 -16.42 20.22
N GLU A 455 -13.70 -17.54 20.94
CA GLU A 455 -14.30 -18.82 20.52
C GLU A 455 -15.76 -18.69 20.08
N GLU A 456 -16.56 -17.87 20.76
CA GLU A 456 -17.94 -17.57 20.38
C GLU A 456 -18.05 -16.98 18.97
N GLY A 457 -17.16 -16.05 18.64
CA GLY A 457 -17.11 -15.43 17.31
C GLY A 457 -16.64 -16.40 16.23
N GLN A 458 -15.63 -17.23 16.54
CA GLN A 458 -15.17 -18.27 15.61
C GLN A 458 -16.28 -19.31 15.38
N ALA A 459 -17.01 -19.72 16.42
CA ALA A 459 -18.15 -20.63 16.31
C ALA A 459 -19.26 -20.04 15.42
N TYR A 460 -19.57 -18.76 15.58
CA TYR A 460 -20.52 -18.05 14.71
C TYR A 460 -20.14 -18.16 13.23
N TRP A 461 -18.88 -17.96 12.86
CA TRP A 461 -18.43 -18.04 11.48
C TRP A 461 -18.35 -19.48 10.96
N ARG A 462 -18.03 -20.47 11.79
CA ARG A 462 -18.14 -21.90 11.43
C ARG A 462 -19.56 -22.28 11.07
N GLU A 463 -20.53 -21.85 11.89
CA GLU A 463 -21.96 -22.09 11.63
C GLU A 463 -22.43 -21.39 10.35
N TYR A 464 -21.99 -20.14 10.11
CA TYR A 464 -22.28 -19.40 8.89
C TYR A 464 -21.81 -20.16 7.65
N LEU A 465 -20.57 -20.65 7.63
CA LEU A 465 -20.00 -21.43 6.52
C LEU A 465 -20.74 -22.77 6.32
N ALA A 466 -21.11 -23.45 7.41
CA ALA A 466 -21.84 -24.71 7.34
C ALA A 466 -23.21 -24.53 6.70
N LYS A 467 -23.93 -23.44 7.01
CA LYS A 467 -25.20 -23.09 6.40
C LYS A 467 -25.07 -22.80 4.90
N GLN A 468 -24.03 -22.06 4.49
CA GLN A 468 -23.80 -21.78 3.07
C GLN A 468 -23.55 -23.04 2.26
N ARG A 469 -22.70 -23.96 2.74
CA ARG A 469 -22.44 -25.25 2.10
C ARG A 469 -23.71 -26.13 2.00
N GLY A 470 -24.59 -26.05 3.01
CA GLY A 470 -25.86 -26.76 3.00
C GLY A 470 -26.86 -26.25 1.95
N HIS A 471 -26.81 -24.97 1.59
CA HIS A 471 -27.62 -24.37 0.53
C HIS A 471 -27.10 -24.70 -0.89
N GLU A 472 -25.78 -24.83 -1.07
CA GLU A 472 -25.18 -25.23 -2.35
C GLU A 472 -25.43 -26.70 -2.70
N LEU A 473 -25.78 -27.55 -1.73
CA LEU A 473 -26.04 -28.98 -1.92
C LEU A 473 -27.52 -29.32 -2.12
N GLN A 474 -28.44 -28.33 -2.15
CA GLN A 474 -29.81 -28.57 -2.51
C GLN A 474 -29.97 -28.38 -4.04
N PRO A 475 -30.24 -29.47 -4.80
CA PRO A 475 -30.54 -29.32 -6.23
C PRO A 475 -31.85 -28.54 -6.39
N VAL A 476 -31.84 -27.54 -7.24
CA VAL A 476 -33.02 -26.79 -7.72
C VAL A 476 -33.88 -27.70 -8.57
#